data_9f4d1ab0a33e466d56da921d388cd7e6
#
_entry.id   9f4d1ab0a33e466d56da921d388cd7e6
#
_cell.length_a   1.000
_cell.length_b   1.000
_cell.length_c   1.000
_cell.angle_alpha   90.00
_cell.angle_beta   90.00
_cell.angle_gamma   90.00
#
_symmetry.space_group_name_H-M   'P 1'
#
loop_
_entity.id
_entity.type
_entity.pdbx_description
1 polymer ?
#
loop_
_entity_poly.entity_id
_entity_poly.type
_entity_poly.pdbx_seq_one_letter_code
_entity_poly.pdbx_strand_id
1 'polypeptide(L)'
;MTPKPKPERKPKGKPTKEYPTDETLEKYGLSRLDFKMLLESQNGICPVCEKVPTTGRWYIDHEHVKGWKKLPAEKRKLYVRGVLCYFCNRFYLAKAMTEKKAENIISYLINYAVRKNQAIR
;
A
#
# COMPACT_ATOMS: atom_id res chain seq x y z
N MET A 1 -16.77 23.22 32.34
CA MET A 1 -15.83 22.40 32.51
C MET A 1 -15.20 21.97 31.28
N THR A 2 -13.98 21.90 31.24
CA THR A 2 -13.33 21.55 30.04
C THR A 2 -13.39 20.08 29.92
N PRO A 3 -13.52 19.62 28.80
CA PRO A 3 -13.59 18.23 28.61
C PRO A 3 -12.27 17.63 28.93
N LYS A 4 -12.28 16.51 29.54
CA LYS A 4 -11.15 15.93 29.80
C LYS A 4 -10.50 15.56 28.58
N PRO A 5 -9.32 15.59 28.43
CA PRO A 5 -8.63 15.28 27.23
C PRO A 5 -8.80 13.83 27.08
N LYS A 6 -8.93 13.43 25.94
CA LYS A 6 -9.07 12.19 25.68
C LYS A 6 -8.00 11.50 26.24
N PRO A 7 -8.14 10.49 26.77
CA PRO A 7 -7.14 9.80 27.40
C PRO A 7 -6.19 9.48 26.39
N GLU A 8 -5.21 9.72 26.66
CA GLU A 8 -4.35 9.57 25.79
C GLU A 8 -4.20 8.31 25.57
N ARG A 9 -4.63 7.84 25.07
CA ARG A 9 -4.50 6.78 24.75
C ARG A 9 -3.30 6.49 24.57
N LYS A 10 -2.55 6.60 24.77
CA LYS A 10 -1.57 6.43 24.81
C LYS A 10 -0.99 6.08 25.18
N PRO A 11 -0.38 5.72 25.05
CA PRO A 11 0.41 5.03 25.22
C PRO A 11 0.76 4.77 26.17
N LYS A 12 0.58 4.71 26.68
CA LYS A 12 0.89 4.53 27.45
C LYS A 12 2.00 3.94 27.54
N GLY A 13 2.83 4.05 27.41
CA GLY A 13 3.96 3.56 27.66
C GLY A 13 4.47 2.49 26.79
N LYS A 14 3.67 1.83 26.18
CA LYS A 14 4.10 0.91 25.37
C LYS A 14 4.24 1.39 24.03
N PRO A 15 5.26 1.23 23.30
CA PRO A 15 5.38 1.73 21.96
C PRO A 15 4.39 0.97 21.12
N THR A 16 3.83 1.65 20.18
CA THR A 16 2.94 0.97 19.32
C THR A 16 3.76 0.07 18.44
N LYS A 17 3.17 -1.06 18.13
CA LYS A 17 3.85 -1.99 17.31
C LYS A 17 4.02 -1.40 15.93
N GLU A 18 5.17 -1.50 15.38
CA GLU A 18 5.38 -1.02 14.02
C GLU A 18 4.73 -1.95 13.04
N TYR A 19 4.27 -1.44 11.96
CA TYR A 19 3.67 -2.24 10.92
C TYR A 19 4.31 -1.88 9.60
N PRO A 20 4.77 -2.86 8.83
CA PRO A 20 4.53 -4.30 9.02
C PRO A 20 5.36 -4.87 10.15
N THR A 21 4.86 -5.91 10.79
CA THR A 21 5.61 -6.58 11.84
C THR A 21 6.64 -7.49 11.21
N ASP A 22 7.57 -7.97 12.01
CA ASP A 22 8.58 -8.90 11.51
C ASP A 22 7.93 -10.16 10.95
N GLU A 23 6.88 -10.64 11.59
CA GLU A 23 6.18 -11.82 11.11
C GLU A 23 5.60 -11.58 9.73
N THR A 24 5.03 -10.41 9.52
CA THR A 24 4.47 -10.06 8.23
C THR A 24 5.57 -9.99 7.19
N LEU A 25 6.69 -9.35 7.53
CA LEU A 25 7.79 -9.24 6.59
C LEU A 25 8.32 -10.61 6.19
N GLU A 26 8.46 -11.51 7.15
CA GLU A 26 8.96 -12.84 6.85
C GLU A 26 8.03 -13.58 5.90
N LYS A 27 6.75 -13.35 6.05
CA LYS A 27 5.77 -13.97 5.17
C LYS A 27 6.03 -13.59 3.73
N TYR A 28 6.54 -12.41 3.47
CA TYR A 28 6.83 -11.95 2.12
C TYR A 28 8.30 -12.12 1.74
N GLY A 29 9.08 -12.73 2.60
CA GLY A 29 10.50 -12.94 2.31
C GLY A 29 11.34 -11.69 2.47
N LEU A 30 10.86 -10.72 3.24
CA LEU A 30 11.55 -9.44 3.38
C LEU A 30 12.20 -9.29 4.74
N SER A 31 13.35 -8.63 4.77
CA SER A 31 13.95 -8.22 6.02
C SER A 31 13.54 -6.79 6.30
N ARG A 32 13.89 -6.29 7.49
CA ARG A 32 13.64 -4.89 7.81
C ARG A 32 14.38 -3.97 6.86
N LEU A 33 15.58 -4.37 6.46
CA LEU A 33 16.33 -3.57 5.52
C LEU A 33 15.64 -3.54 4.15
N ASP A 34 15.12 -4.69 3.72
CA ASP A 34 14.40 -4.76 2.45
C ASP A 34 13.20 -3.79 2.47
N PHE A 35 12.47 -3.78 3.57
CA PHE A 35 11.31 -2.91 3.71
C PHE A 35 11.74 -1.45 3.64
N LYS A 36 12.82 -1.11 4.35
CA LYS A 36 13.30 0.26 4.38
C LYS A 36 13.71 0.69 2.97
N MET A 37 14.37 -0.18 2.24
CA MET A 37 14.81 0.15 0.89
C MET A 37 13.64 0.32 -0.05
N LEU A 38 12.60 -0.50 0.11
CA LEU A 38 11.40 -0.35 -0.69
C LEU A 38 10.77 1.01 -0.43
N LEU A 39 10.64 1.37 0.84
CA LEU A 39 10.01 2.62 1.19
C LEU A 39 10.81 3.80 0.68
N GLU A 40 12.14 3.72 0.79
CA GLU A 40 12.99 4.78 0.27
C GLU A 40 12.87 4.91 -1.24
N SER A 41 12.72 3.79 -1.94
CA SER A 41 12.59 3.83 -3.39
C SER A 41 11.29 4.51 -3.81
N GLN A 42 10.33 4.59 -2.88
CA GLN A 42 9.06 5.24 -3.14
C GLN A 42 9.02 6.65 -2.55
N ASN A 43 10.17 7.16 -2.13
CA ASN A 43 10.30 8.49 -1.53
C ASN A 43 9.47 8.62 -0.27
N GLY A 44 9.25 7.53 0.44
CA GLY A 44 8.55 7.54 1.72
C GLY A 44 7.05 7.77 1.63
N ILE A 45 6.48 7.68 0.44
CA ILE A 45 5.05 7.90 0.28
C ILE A 45 4.42 6.73 -0.46
N CYS A 46 3.10 6.62 -0.37
CA CYS A 46 2.37 5.62 -1.13
C CYS A 46 2.39 6.02 -2.60
N PRO A 47 2.87 5.18 -3.49
CA PRO A 47 3.01 5.58 -4.89
C PRO A 47 1.68 5.74 -5.63
N VAL A 48 0.60 5.26 -5.06
CA VAL A 48 -0.70 5.37 -5.73
C VAL A 48 -1.41 6.68 -5.35
N CYS A 49 -1.50 6.99 -4.06
CA CYS A 49 -2.18 8.21 -3.64
C CYS A 49 -1.21 9.35 -3.31
N GLU A 50 0.09 9.04 -3.30
CA GLU A 50 1.14 10.03 -3.05
C GLU A 50 1.07 10.66 -1.67
N LYS A 51 0.59 9.92 -0.68
CA LYS A 51 0.49 10.41 0.68
C LYS A 51 1.17 9.45 1.64
N VAL A 52 1.47 9.96 2.82
CA VAL A 52 1.97 9.12 3.90
C VAL A 52 0.74 8.67 4.67
N PRO A 53 0.62 7.38 4.99
CA PRO A 53 -0.56 6.91 5.73
C PRO A 53 -0.68 7.63 7.06
N THR A 54 -1.87 8.10 7.37
CA THR A 54 -2.10 8.81 8.62
C THR A 54 -1.90 7.91 9.82
N THR A 55 -2.10 6.61 9.66
CA THR A 55 -1.90 5.67 10.74
C THR A 55 -0.45 5.29 10.90
N GLY A 56 0.38 5.64 9.95
CA GLY A 56 1.77 5.20 9.96
C GLY A 56 1.95 3.77 9.54
N ARG A 57 0.89 3.10 9.14
CA ARG A 57 0.98 1.69 8.80
C ARG A 57 1.11 1.48 7.31
N TRP A 58 2.05 0.66 6.93
CA TRP A 58 2.30 0.33 5.54
C TRP A 58 1.90 -1.11 5.27
N TYR A 59 1.42 -1.38 4.08
CA TYR A 59 0.98 -2.71 3.70
C TYR A 59 1.77 -3.16 2.48
N ILE A 60 2.21 -4.42 2.51
CA ILE A 60 3.04 -4.95 1.45
C ILE A 60 2.15 -5.42 0.32
N ASP A 61 2.42 -4.92 -0.87
CA ASP A 61 1.67 -5.30 -2.06
C ASP A 61 2.47 -6.30 -2.87
N HIS A 62 1.83 -7.32 -3.36
CA HIS A 62 2.51 -8.31 -4.17
C HIS A 62 1.62 -8.78 -5.29
N GLU A 63 2.27 -9.28 -6.32
CA GLU A 63 1.55 -9.83 -7.44
C GLU A 63 0.91 -11.14 -7.01
N HIS A 64 -0.35 -11.34 -7.34
CA HIS A 64 -1.07 -12.53 -6.90
C HIS A 64 -0.92 -13.63 -7.93
N VAL A 65 0.01 -14.54 -7.67
CA VAL A 65 0.23 -15.68 -8.55
C VAL A 65 -0.24 -16.94 -7.85
N LYS A 66 -0.68 -17.89 -8.62
CA LYS A 66 -1.19 -19.12 -8.08
C LYS A 66 -0.09 -19.84 -7.33
N GLY A 67 -0.41 -20.36 -6.17
CA GLY A 67 0.59 -21.11 -5.38
C GLY A 67 1.60 -20.26 -4.67
N TRP A 68 1.40 -18.95 -4.62
CA TRP A 68 2.35 -18.05 -3.98
C TRP A 68 2.69 -18.47 -2.55
N LYS A 69 1.68 -18.88 -1.79
CA LYS A 69 1.91 -19.24 -0.40
C LYS A 69 2.80 -20.46 -0.23
N LYS A 70 2.90 -21.27 -1.25
CA LYS A 70 3.72 -22.47 -1.18
C LYS A 70 5.15 -22.24 -1.64
N LEU A 71 5.46 -21.07 -2.10
CA LEU A 71 6.80 -20.77 -2.54
C LEU A 71 7.71 -20.52 -1.33
N PRO A 72 9.00 -20.81 -1.47
CA PRO A 72 9.92 -20.47 -0.39
C PRO A 72 10.06 -18.96 -0.31
N ALA A 73 10.48 -18.47 0.83
CA ALA A 73 10.52 -17.04 1.11
C ALA A 73 11.28 -16.24 0.05
N GLU A 74 12.42 -16.74 -0.38
CA GLU A 74 13.20 -15.96 -1.35
C GLU A 74 12.50 -15.87 -2.68
N LYS A 75 11.56 -16.79 -2.98
CA LYS A 75 10.80 -16.71 -4.21
C LYS A 75 9.62 -15.79 -4.02
N ARG A 76 9.01 -15.80 -2.84
CA ARG A 76 7.88 -14.91 -2.57
C ARG A 76 8.32 -13.46 -2.66
N LYS A 77 9.56 -13.18 -2.25
CA LYS A 77 10.08 -11.82 -2.30
C LYS A 77 10.06 -11.26 -3.72
N LEU A 78 10.26 -12.10 -4.71
CA LEU A 78 10.31 -11.66 -6.09
C LEU A 78 8.99 -11.08 -6.58
N TYR A 79 7.90 -11.43 -5.92
CA TYR A 79 6.58 -10.96 -6.34
C TYR A 79 6.11 -9.72 -5.55
N VAL A 80 6.94 -9.23 -4.63
CA VAL A 80 6.58 -8.01 -3.90
C VAL A 80 6.72 -6.83 -4.83
N ARG A 81 5.66 -6.05 -4.98
CA ARG A 81 5.68 -4.89 -5.86
C ARG A 81 6.06 -3.61 -5.14
N GLY A 82 5.75 -3.51 -3.87
CA GLY A 82 6.07 -2.32 -3.10
C GLY A 82 5.24 -2.26 -1.84
N VAL A 83 5.18 -1.08 -1.23
CA VAL A 83 4.37 -0.91 -0.02
C VAL A 83 3.38 0.21 -0.27
N LEU A 84 2.19 0.05 0.21
CA LEU A 84 1.08 0.96 -0.05
C LEU A 84 0.36 1.26 1.25
N CYS A 85 -0.44 2.32 1.24
CA CYS A 85 -1.32 2.57 2.37
C CYS A 85 -2.45 1.54 2.32
N TYR A 86 -3.19 1.43 3.41
CA TYR A 86 -4.26 0.44 3.49
C TYR A 86 -5.27 0.59 2.36
N PHE A 87 -5.73 1.82 2.16
CA PHE A 87 -6.79 2.05 1.19
C PHE A 87 -6.36 1.65 -0.23
N CYS A 88 -5.18 2.08 -0.64
CA CYS A 88 -4.74 1.77 -1.99
C CYS A 88 -4.48 0.29 -2.18
N ASN A 89 -3.92 -0.36 -1.16
CA ASN A 89 -3.66 -1.79 -1.25
C ASN A 89 -4.96 -2.57 -1.30
N ARG A 90 -5.94 -2.15 -0.52
CA ARG A 90 -7.18 -2.90 -0.42
C ARG A 90 -8.11 -2.64 -1.59
N PHE A 91 -8.24 -1.39 -1.98
CA PHE A 91 -9.28 -1.04 -2.93
C PHE A 91 -8.80 -0.83 -4.36
N TYR A 92 -7.62 -0.29 -4.53
CA TYR A 92 -7.17 -0.05 -5.90
C TYR A 92 -6.33 -1.19 -6.45
N LEU A 93 -5.50 -1.80 -5.63
CA LEU A 93 -4.64 -2.89 -6.10
C LEU A 93 -5.19 -4.23 -5.65
N ALA A 94 -6.48 -4.43 -5.83
CA ALA A 94 -7.11 -5.69 -5.48
C ALA A 94 -6.59 -6.81 -6.37
N LYS A 95 -6.91 -8.04 -5.99
CA LYS A 95 -6.41 -9.20 -6.69
C LYS A 95 -6.60 -9.19 -8.19
N ALA A 96 -7.72 -8.66 -8.64
CA ALA A 96 -8.05 -8.70 -10.05
C ALA A 96 -7.36 -7.61 -10.88
N MET A 97 -6.62 -6.72 -10.23
CA MET A 97 -5.99 -5.65 -10.97
C MET A 97 -4.82 -6.16 -11.79
N THR A 98 -4.77 -5.78 -13.04
CA THR A 98 -3.66 -6.11 -13.93
C THR A 98 -3.20 -4.84 -14.60
N GLU A 99 -2.03 -4.88 -15.21
CA GLU A 99 -1.53 -3.74 -15.95
C GLU A 99 -2.49 -3.35 -17.05
N LYS A 100 -3.04 -4.33 -17.74
CA LYS A 100 -3.99 -4.05 -18.81
C LYS A 100 -5.24 -3.36 -18.31
N LYS A 101 -5.77 -3.82 -17.17
CA LYS A 101 -6.93 -3.17 -16.59
C LYS A 101 -6.62 -1.76 -16.16
N ALA A 102 -5.43 -1.54 -15.61
CA ALA A 102 -5.03 -0.20 -15.19
C ALA A 102 -4.95 0.73 -16.40
N GLU A 103 -4.39 0.25 -17.51
CA GLU A 103 -4.34 1.03 -18.74
C GLU A 103 -5.72 1.35 -19.23
N ASN A 104 -6.61 0.37 -19.16
CA ASN A 104 -7.99 0.58 -19.61
C ASN A 104 -8.70 1.61 -18.75
N ILE A 105 -8.43 1.62 -17.44
CA ILE A 105 -9.02 2.60 -16.55
C ILE A 105 -8.51 3.98 -16.91
N ILE A 106 -7.22 4.12 -17.18
CA ILE A 106 -6.65 5.41 -17.57
C ILE A 106 -7.32 5.89 -18.84
N SER A 107 -7.44 5.04 -19.86
CA SER A 107 -8.06 5.41 -21.11
C SER A 107 -9.51 5.83 -20.92
N TYR A 108 -10.22 5.09 -20.10
CA TYR A 108 -11.61 5.38 -19.82
C TYR A 108 -11.76 6.77 -19.19
N LEU A 109 -10.92 7.09 -18.24
CA LEU A 109 -10.99 8.38 -17.56
C LEU A 109 -10.57 9.52 -18.47
N ILE A 110 -9.56 9.30 -19.32
CA ILE A 110 -9.12 10.32 -20.24
C ILE A 110 -10.20 10.61 -21.28
N ASN A 111 -10.83 9.56 -21.79
CA ASN A 111 -11.89 9.75 -22.79
C ASN A 111 -13.05 10.54 -22.21
N TYR A 112 -13.38 10.26 -20.95
CA TYR A 112 -14.43 11.03 -20.29
C TYR A 112 -14.01 12.50 -20.17
N ALA A 113 -12.77 12.76 -19.76
CA ALA A 113 -12.30 14.13 -19.58
C ALA A 113 -12.34 14.92 -20.91
N VAL A 114 -11.96 14.25 -22.00
CA VAL A 114 -11.99 14.88 -23.31
C VAL A 114 -13.43 15.27 -23.69
N ARG A 115 -14.36 14.32 -23.54
CA ARG A 115 -15.76 14.61 -23.87
C ARG A 115 -16.33 15.72 -23.02
N LYS A 116 -15.98 15.72 -21.73
CA LYS A 116 -16.47 16.72 -20.80
C LYS A 116 -15.97 18.11 -21.21
N ASN A 117 -14.68 18.21 -21.55
CA ASN A 117 -14.13 19.49 -21.94
C ASN A 117 -14.76 20.00 -23.21
N GLN A 118 -15.08 19.13 -24.17
CA GLN A 118 -15.73 19.55 -25.39
C GLN A 118 -17.15 20.03 -25.11
N ALA A 119 -17.84 19.35 -24.23
CA ALA A 119 -19.21 19.73 -23.93
C ALA A 119 -19.31 21.07 -23.19
N ILE A 120 -18.28 21.39 -22.41
CA ILE A 120 -18.30 22.63 -21.66
C ILE A 120 -17.96 23.82 -22.49
N ARG A 121 -17.23 23.66 -23.61
CA ARG A 121 -16.90 24.81 -24.44
C ARG A 121 -18.06 25.42 -25.15
#